data_3325d29ff241487c9a769a4b171bdfe3
#
_entry.id   3325d29ff241487c9a769a4b171bdfe3
#
_cell.length_a   1.000
_cell.length_b   1.000
_cell.length_c   1.000
_cell.angle_alpha   90.00
_cell.angle_beta   90.00
_cell.angle_gamma   90.00
#
_symmetry.space_group_name_H-M   'P 1'
#
loop_
_entity.id
_entity.type
_entity.pdbx_description
1 polymer ?
#
loop_
_entity_poly.entity_id
_entity_poly.type
_entity_poly.pdbx_seq_one_letter_code
_entity_poly.pdbx_strand_id
1 'polypeptide(L)'
;TEVQRIVGNGARLGIEANQVLVKEYLSMQSFGFETVLLEQELEAARRCKDAQEIALVRKACAITDAIFQETITTIRIGMKETEVSALLQYLAIKNGASGMAFDTIVASGVRGSMPHGRPSEKTFAAHECITIDFGITYQGYQSDMTRTICIGEPKPEMKKLYDIVLEAQCAGVAFIRSGVKGKDVDAHVRSIIAGYGYGEYFTHGLGHGMGMGDGELPVLNQRSETVLEEGMIMSC
;
A
#
# COMPACT_ATOMS: atom_id res chain seq x y z
N THR A 1 -17.55 27.79 -18.36
CA THR A 1 -16.67 27.24 -17.30
C THR A 1 -15.22 27.63 -17.56
N GLU A 2 -14.38 27.54 -16.55
CA GLU A 2 -12.93 27.78 -16.69
C GLU A 2 -12.31 26.77 -17.69
N VAL A 3 -12.76 25.54 -17.68
CA VAL A 3 -12.35 24.52 -18.65
C VAL A 3 -12.68 24.95 -20.08
N GLN A 4 -13.90 25.45 -20.35
CA GLN A 4 -14.26 25.96 -21.69
C GLN A 4 -13.36 27.13 -22.12
N ARG A 5 -12.96 27.99 -21.18
CA ARG A 5 -12.06 29.11 -21.47
C ARG A 5 -10.67 28.63 -21.89
N ILE A 6 -10.18 27.52 -21.30
CA ILE A 6 -8.85 26.98 -21.58
C ILE A 6 -8.84 26.15 -22.87
N VAL A 7 -9.79 25.22 -23.05
CA VAL A 7 -9.77 24.22 -24.12
C VAL A 7 -10.74 24.48 -25.25
N GLY A 8 -11.63 25.47 -25.13
CA GLY A 8 -12.66 25.81 -26.11
C GLY A 8 -13.95 25.02 -25.95
N ASN A 9 -14.98 25.43 -26.69
CA ASN A 9 -16.26 24.72 -26.72
C ASN A 9 -16.16 23.46 -27.58
N GLY A 10 -16.84 22.38 -27.17
CA GLY A 10 -16.86 21.11 -27.91
C GLY A 10 -15.54 20.34 -27.91
N ALA A 11 -14.62 20.69 -27.00
CA ALA A 11 -13.36 19.98 -26.85
C ALA A 11 -13.56 18.53 -26.40
N ARG A 12 -12.66 17.65 -26.80
CA ARG A 12 -12.57 16.29 -26.28
C ARG A 12 -11.76 16.30 -24.98
N LEU A 13 -12.36 15.80 -23.92
CA LEU A 13 -11.73 15.71 -22.59
C LEU A 13 -11.45 14.26 -22.24
N GLY A 14 -10.18 13.94 -22.00
CA GLY A 14 -9.78 12.69 -21.37
C GLY A 14 -10.13 12.70 -19.89
N ILE A 15 -10.77 11.67 -19.40
CA ILE A 15 -11.16 11.54 -17.99
C ILE A 15 -10.82 10.16 -17.45
N GLU A 16 -10.47 10.10 -16.16
CA GLU A 16 -10.32 8.86 -15.40
C GLU A 16 -11.67 8.49 -14.76
N ALA A 17 -12.30 7.42 -15.26
CA ALA A 17 -13.64 7.03 -14.82
C ALA A 17 -13.71 6.65 -13.33
N ASN A 18 -12.61 6.18 -12.75
CA ASN A 18 -12.47 5.83 -11.34
C ASN A 18 -12.24 7.05 -10.41
N GLN A 19 -11.98 8.24 -10.97
CA GLN A 19 -11.73 9.49 -10.22
C GLN A 19 -12.83 10.52 -10.38
N VAL A 20 -13.53 10.51 -11.52
CA VAL A 20 -14.56 11.49 -11.84
C VAL A 20 -15.91 11.07 -11.28
N LEU A 21 -16.53 11.92 -10.48
CA LEU A 21 -17.87 11.66 -9.97
C LEU A 21 -18.91 11.74 -11.10
N VAL A 22 -19.95 10.91 -11.02
CA VAL A 22 -21.06 10.90 -11.99
C VAL A 22 -21.64 12.31 -12.20
N LYS A 23 -21.78 13.11 -11.14
CA LYS A 23 -22.25 14.51 -11.22
C LYS A 23 -21.32 15.38 -12.08
N GLU A 24 -20.03 15.22 -11.95
CA GLU A 24 -19.02 15.96 -12.73
C GLU A 24 -19.06 15.56 -14.18
N TYR A 25 -19.11 14.24 -14.45
CA TYR A 25 -19.28 13.71 -15.81
C TYR A 25 -20.52 14.25 -16.50
N LEU A 26 -21.68 14.22 -15.86
CA LEU A 26 -22.92 14.76 -16.40
C LEU A 26 -22.83 16.28 -16.63
N SER A 27 -22.12 17.00 -15.76
CA SER A 27 -21.86 18.43 -15.92
C SER A 27 -20.99 18.71 -17.15
N MET A 28 -19.92 17.93 -17.36
CA MET A 28 -19.06 18.04 -18.56
C MET A 28 -19.87 17.85 -19.84
N GLN A 29 -20.74 16.84 -19.88
CA GLN A 29 -21.63 16.61 -21.02
C GLN A 29 -22.61 17.78 -21.23
N SER A 30 -23.18 18.35 -20.16
CA SER A 30 -24.11 19.50 -20.27
C SER A 30 -23.44 20.76 -20.81
N PHE A 31 -22.11 20.88 -20.65
CA PHE A 31 -21.31 21.96 -21.25
C PHE A 31 -20.86 21.68 -22.69
N GLY A 32 -21.28 20.56 -23.28
CA GLY A 32 -20.99 20.19 -24.66
C GLY A 32 -19.61 19.62 -24.88
N PHE A 33 -18.94 19.12 -23.85
CA PHE A 33 -17.68 18.38 -24.03
C PHE A 33 -17.92 16.95 -24.46
N GLU A 34 -17.11 16.46 -25.40
CA GLU A 34 -16.98 15.04 -25.69
C GLU A 34 -16.01 14.44 -24.66
N THR A 35 -16.45 13.42 -23.92
CA THR A 35 -15.59 12.76 -22.91
C THR A 35 -15.06 11.43 -23.43
N VAL A 36 -13.78 11.17 -23.18
CA VAL A 36 -13.08 9.94 -23.55
C VAL A 36 -12.41 9.35 -22.30
N LEU A 37 -12.61 8.06 -22.04
CA LEU A 37 -11.98 7.38 -20.91
C LEU A 37 -10.50 7.14 -21.22
N LEU A 38 -9.61 7.51 -20.31
CA LEU A 38 -8.15 7.41 -20.40
C LEU A 38 -7.55 6.53 -19.28
N GLU A 39 -8.23 5.46 -18.91
CA GLU A 39 -7.76 4.62 -17.78
C GLU A 39 -6.41 3.99 -18.07
N GLN A 40 -6.29 3.29 -19.19
CA GLN A 40 -5.08 2.54 -19.56
C GLN A 40 -3.88 3.43 -19.86
N GLU A 41 -4.11 4.56 -20.53
CA GLU A 41 -3.08 5.50 -20.92
C GLU A 41 -2.44 6.18 -19.70
N LEU A 42 -3.26 6.59 -18.75
CA LEU A 42 -2.79 7.27 -17.54
C LEU A 42 -2.15 6.29 -16.55
N GLU A 43 -2.70 5.08 -16.42
CA GLU A 43 -2.07 4.01 -15.64
C GLU A 43 -0.72 3.62 -16.25
N ALA A 44 -0.61 3.49 -17.57
CA ALA A 44 0.65 3.19 -18.23
C ALA A 44 1.69 4.31 -18.00
N ALA A 45 1.26 5.58 -18.05
CA ALA A 45 2.14 6.72 -17.83
C ALA A 45 2.69 6.80 -16.40
N ARG A 46 1.93 6.35 -15.39
CA ARG A 46 2.33 6.36 -13.98
C ARG A 46 3.12 5.12 -13.54
N ARG A 47 3.03 4.04 -14.29
CA ARG A 47 3.51 2.71 -13.88
C ARG A 47 5.02 2.66 -13.71
N CYS A 48 5.77 3.22 -14.67
CA CYS A 48 7.23 3.30 -14.61
C CYS A 48 7.63 4.70 -14.14
N LYS A 49 8.27 4.78 -12.99
CA LYS A 49 8.71 6.01 -12.34
C LYS A 49 10.06 6.45 -12.89
N ASP A 50 10.23 7.74 -13.11
CA ASP A 50 11.52 8.33 -13.44
C ASP A 50 12.43 8.48 -12.19
N ALA A 51 13.64 8.98 -12.38
CA ALA A 51 14.61 9.12 -11.30
C ALA A 51 14.17 10.11 -10.20
N GLN A 52 13.39 11.15 -10.54
CA GLN A 52 12.89 12.13 -9.58
C GLN A 52 11.74 11.54 -8.76
N GLU A 53 10.83 10.85 -9.42
CA GLU A 53 9.71 10.14 -8.77
C GLU A 53 10.22 9.05 -7.82
N ILE A 54 11.23 8.26 -8.25
CA ILE A 54 11.89 7.25 -7.40
C ILE A 54 12.51 7.90 -6.17
N ALA A 55 13.14 9.06 -6.32
CA ALA A 55 13.74 9.80 -5.19
C ALA A 55 12.66 10.24 -4.17
N LEU A 56 11.48 10.67 -4.65
CA LEU A 56 10.35 11.05 -3.78
C LEU A 56 9.78 9.83 -3.02
N VAL A 57 9.57 8.70 -3.70
CA VAL A 57 9.13 7.46 -3.03
C VAL A 57 10.17 7.00 -1.99
N ARG A 58 11.46 7.01 -2.33
CA ARG A 58 12.53 6.70 -1.36
C ARG A 58 12.50 7.61 -0.14
N LYS A 59 12.22 8.92 -0.34
CA LYS A 59 12.09 9.86 0.77
C LYS A 59 10.86 9.56 1.62
N ALA A 60 9.72 9.24 1.01
CA ALA A 60 8.52 8.82 1.71
C ALA A 60 8.79 7.55 2.56
N CYS A 61 9.43 6.53 1.99
CA CYS A 61 9.80 5.31 2.70
C CYS A 61 10.75 5.61 3.88
N ALA A 62 11.77 6.45 3.69
CA ALA A 62 12.70 6.81 4.77
C ALA A 62 12.02 7.57 5.92
N ILE A 63 11.02 8.40 5.64
CA ILE A 63 10.19 9.06 6.66
C ILE A 63 9.36 8.01 7.39
N THR A 64 8.73 7.07 6.68
CA THR A 64 7.94 5.98 7.27
C THR A 64 8.79 5.11 8.19
N ASP A 65 10.00 4.74 7.76
CA ASP A 65 10.94 3.98 8.59
C ASP A 65 11.27 4.73 9.90
N ALA A 66 11.56 6.03 9.83
CA ALA A 66 11.85 6.84 11.02
C ALA A 66 10.65 6.92 11.97
N ILE A 67 9.44 7.11 11.43
CA ILE A 67 8.20 7.13 12.21
C ILE A 67 7.99 5.79 12.91
N PHE A 68 8.18 4.68 12.21
CA PHE A 68 8.05 3.34 12.77
C PHE A 68 9.01 3.13 13.93
N GLN A 69 10.29 3.48 13.75
CA GLN A 69 11.31 3.37 14.80
C GLN A 69 10.95 4.19 16.05
N GLU A 70 10.46 5.44 15.89
CA GLU A 70 9.99 6.26 17.00
C GLU A 70 8.75 5.64 17.68
N THR A 71 7.81 5.12 16.89
CA THR A 71 6.57 4.52 17.38
C THR A 71 6.81 3.28 18.22
N ILE A 72 7.66 2.34 17.79
CA ILE A 72 7.87 1.08 18.51
C ILE A 72 8.52 1.28 19.87
N THR A 73 9.23 2.38 20.10
CA THR A 73 9.80 2.70 21.41
C THR A 73 8.75 3.13 22.43
N THR A 74 7.55 3.52 21.98
CA THR A 74 6.46 3.98 22.84
C THR A 74 5.41 2.92 23.12
N ILE A 75 5.34 1.86 22.30
CA ILE A 75 4.34 0.80 22.44
C ILE A 75 4.55 0.03 23.73
N ARG A 76 3.47 -0.13 24.52
CA ARG A 76 3.46 -0.84 25.79
C ARG A 76 2.12 -1.53 26.04
N ILE A 77 2.12 -2.49 26.93
CA ILE A 77 0.89 -3.16 27.42
C ILE A 77 -0.11 -2.11 27.90
N GLY A 78 -1.38 -2.30 27.58
CA GLY A 78 -2.48 -1.43 27.95
C GLY A 78 -2.74 -0.25 27.03
N MET A 79 -1.83 0.07 26.08
CA MET A 79 -2.13 1.04 25.02
C MET A 79 -3.20 0.48 24.07
N LYS A 80 -4.03 1.35 23.55
CA LYS A 80 -5.06 0.99 22.56
C LYS A 80 -4.49 1.00 21.13
N GLU A 81 -5.08 0.23 20.25
CA GLU A 81 -4.76 0.28 18.80
C GLU A 81 -4.96 1.71 18.23
N THR A 82 -6.03 2.39 18.67
CA THR A 82 -6.33 3.79 18.28
C THR A 82 -5.27 4.78 18.76
N GLU A 83 -4.65 4.58 19.91
CA GLU A 83 -3.58 5.46 20.40
C GLU A 83 -2.31 5.36 19.53
N VAL A 84 -1.96 4.16 19.08
CA VAL A 84 -0.83 3.96 18.17
C VAL A 84 -1.12 4.55 16.80
N SER A 85 -2.34 4.37 16.28
CA SER A 85 -2.75 5.01 15.02
C SER A 85 -2.67 6.54 15.10
N ALA A 86 -3.13 7.15 16.19
CA ALA A 86 -3.04 8.59 16.40
C ALA A 86 -1.58 9.07 16.46
N LEU A 87 -0.70 8.31 17.13
CA LEU A 87 0.72 8.61 17.20
C LEU A 87 1.38 8.58 15.80
N LEU A 88 1.09 7.55 14.99
CA LEU A 88 1.60 7.45 13.62
C LEU A 88 1.19 8.66 12.78
N GLN A 89 -0.08 9.08 12.86
CA GLN A 89 -0.58 10.25 12.14
C GLN A 89 0.10 11.55 12.60
N TYR A 90 0.25 11.72 13.91
CA TYR A 90 0.97 12.87 14.47
C TYR A 90 2.42 12.92 13.96
N LEU A 91 3.12 11.79 14.04
CA LEU A 91 4.51 11.70 13.59
C LEU A 91 4.63 11.90 12.07
N ALA A 92 3.67 11.43 11.27
CA ALA A 92 3.65 11.68 9.83
C ALA A 92 3.67 13.18 9.53
N ILE A 93 2.74 13.93 10.09
CA ILE A 93 2.66 15.39 9.89
C ILE A 93 3.90 16.09 10.47
N LYS A 94 4.36 15.72 11.67
CA LYS A 94 5.56 16.27 12.30
C LYS A 94 6.82 16.11 11.43
N ASN A 95 6.92 15.00 10.68
CA ASN A 95 8.06 14.70 9.79
C ASN A 95 7.86 15.19 8.35
N GLY A 96 6.85 16.02 8.08
CA GLY A 96 6.66 16.71 6.81
C GLY A 96 5.86 15.95 5.76
N ALA A 97 5.14 14.89 6.14
CA ALA A 97 4.14 14.27 5.27
C ALA A 97 2.93 15.22 5.10
N SER A 98 2.31 15.19 3.94
CA SER A 98 1.04 15.90 3.69
C SER A 98 -0.18 15.17 4.26
N GLY A 99 -0.02 13.88 4.62
CA GLY A 99 -1.05 13.03 5.20
C GLY A 99 -0.64 11.57 5.20
N MET A 100 -1.54 10.73 5.68
CA MET A 100 -1.43 9.28 5.51
C MET A 100 -1.74 8.91 4.07
N ALA A 101 -1.10 7.86 3.55
CA ALA A 101 -1.33 7.35 2.19
C ALA A 101 -2.68 6.60 2.09
N PHE A 102 -3.03 5.91 3.16
CA PHE A 102 -4.27 5.13 3.30
C PHE A 102 -4.69 5.04 4.78
N ASP A 103 -5.85 4.42 5.01
CA ASP A 103 -6.36 4.18 6.37
C ASP A 103 -5.40 3.28 7.15
N THR A 104 -4.74 3.83 8.16
CA THR A 104 -3.78 3.10 9.01
C THR A 104 -4.40 1.85 9.64
N ILE A 105 -3.70 0.73 9.57
CA ILE A 105 -4.05 -0.51 10.24
C ILE A 105 -3.17 -0.67 11.49
N VAL A 106 -3.81 -0.87 12.63
CA VAL A 106 -3.17 -1.35 13.86
C VAL A 106 -4.08 -2.42 14.43
N ALA A 107 -3.67 -3.67 14.29
CA ALA A 107 -4.49 -4.82 14.66
C ALA A 107 -3.67 -5.80 15.51
N SER A 108 -4.18 -6.15 16.69
CA SER A 108 -3.44 -6.96 17.66
C SER A 108 -4.15 -8.28 18.00
N GLY A 109 -3.35 -9.30 18.32
CA GLY A 109 -3.83 -10.65 18.62
C GLY A 109 -4.65 -11.24 17.49
N VAL A 110 -5.84 -11.75 17.81
CA VAL A 110 -6.75 -12.36 16.82
C VAL A 110 -7.19 -11.37 15.72
N ARG A 111 -7.16 -10.07 15.98
CA ARG A 111 -7.49 -9.04 15.00
C ARG A 111 -6.40 -8.89 13.93
N GLY A 112 -5.15 -9.27 14.22
CA GLY A 112 -4.05 -9.29 13.24
C GLY A 112 -4.28 -10.23 12.06
N SER A 113 -5.30 -11.12 12.12
CA SER A 113 -5.72 -11.93 10.97
C SER A 113 -6.63 -11.20 9.98
N MET A 114 -7.04 -9.96 10.30
CA MET A 114 -7.87 -9.13 9.41
C MET A 114 -6.97 -8.32 8.48
N PRO A 115 -6.96 -8.55 7.15
CA PRO A 115 -6.13 -7.80 6.22
C PRO A 115 -6.36 -6.27 6.26
N HIS A 116 -7.59 -5.86 6.59
CA HIS A 116 -7.97 -4.44 6.74
C HIS A 116 -8.48 -4.14 8.16
N GLY A 117 -7.74 -4.61 9.15
CA GLY A 117 -8.08 -4.46 10.57
C GLY A 117 -7.92 -3.02 11.08
N ARG A 118 -8.96 -2.19 10.93
CA ARG A 118 -8.96 -0.81 11.41
C ARG A 118 -8.67 -0.75 12.91
N PRO A 119 -7.92 0.27 13.39
CA PRO A 119 -7.63 0.44 14.81
C PRO A 119 -8.91 0.51 15.65
N SER A 120 -8.92 -0.16 16.80
CA SER A 120 -10.04 -0.24 17.71
C SER A 120 -9.66 0.17 19.14
N GLU A 121 -10.63 0.17 20.03
CA GLU A 121 -10.42 0.42 21.47
C GLU A 121 -9.75 -0.76 22.21
N LYS A 122 -9.41 -1.84 21.48
CA LYS A 122 -8.69 -2.98 22.05
C LYS A 122 -7.33 -2.53 22.59
N THR A 123 -7.01 -2.95 23.80
CA THR A 123 -5.72 -2.71 24.43
C THR A 123 -4.75 -3.87 24.17
N PHE A 124 -3.47 -3.55 24.08
CA PHE A 124 -2.42 -4.55 23.89
C PHE A 124 -2.18 -5.37 25.16
N ALA A 125 -1.99 -6.67 24.96
CA ALA A 125 -1.61 -7.62 26.01
C ALA A 125 -0.16 -8.10 25.83
N ALA A 126 0.39 -8.70 26.89
CA ALA A 126 1.70 -9.35 26.80
C ALA A 126 1.67 -10.55 25.87
N HIS A 127 2.78 -10.81 25.18
CA HIS A 127 2.96 -11.95 24.24
C HIS A 127 1.99 -11.92 23.05
N GLU A 128 1.49 -10.73 22.70
CA GLU A 128 0.57 -10.51 21.60
C GLU A 128 1.30 -9.89 20.43
N CYS A 129 1.07 -10.43 19.23
CA CYS A 129 1.54 -9.83 18.00
C CYS A 129 0.64 -8.65 17.60
N ILE A 130 1.25 -7.61 17.09
CA ILE A 130 0.60 -6.39 16.61
C ILE A 130 1.04 -6.19 15.17
N THR A 131 0.10 -6.20 14.24
CA THR A 131 0.32 -5.79 12.85
C THR A 131 0.09 -4.30 12.75
N ILE A 132 1.10 -3.57 12.28
CA ILE A 132 1.08 -2.14 12.02
C ILE A 132 1.34 -1.95 10.54
N ASP A 133 0.35 -1.39 9.85
CA ASP A 133 0.40 -1.14 8.41
C ASP A 133 -0.01 0.31 8.15
N PHE A 134 0.93 1.08 7.61
CA PHE A 134 0.74 2.49 7.32
C PHE A 134 1.70 2.98 6.24
N GLY A 135 1.27 4.01 5.57
CA GLY A 135 2.08 4.76 4.63
C GLY A 135 1.84 6.25 4.78
N ILE A 136 2.72 7.04 4.24
CA ILE A 136 2.59 8.50 4.23
C ILE A 136 2.65 9.02 2.79
N THR A 137 2.08 10.22 2.58
CA THR A 137 2.22 10.96 1.33
C THR A 137 3.24 12.09 1.52
N TYR A 138 4.30 12.08 0.70
CA TYR A 138 5.33 13.11 0.67
C TYR A 138 5.44 13.69 -0.75
N GLN A 139 5.15 14.98 -0.89
CA GLN A 139 5.16 15.69 -2.18
C GLN A 139 4.38 14.94 -3.30
N GLY A 140 3.23 14.37 -2.96
CA GLY A 140 2.36 13.64 -3.88
C GLY A 140 2.71 12.17 -4.07
N TYR A 141 3.84 11.67 -3.55
CA TYR A 141 4.22 10.25 -3.65
C TYR A 141 4.04 9.54 -2.32
N GLN A 142 3.69 8.27 -2.39
CA GLN A 142 3.30 7.47 -1.23
C GLN A 142 4.38 6.44 -0.87
N SER A 143 4.42 6.11 0.41
CA SER A 143 5.05 4.89 0.95
C SER A 143 3.96 3.94 1.43
N ASP A 144 4.35 2.68 1.59
CA ASP A 144 3.51 1.61 2.10
C ASP A 144 4.42 0.63 2.87
N MET A 145 4.08 0.39 4.15
CA MET A 145 4.89 -0.48 5.00
C MET A 145 4.06 -1.20 6.03
N THR A 146 4.06 -2.53 5.98
CA THR A 146 3.54 -3.38 7.05
C THR A 146 4.66 -3.96 7.89
N ARG A 147 4.52 -3.93 9.22
CA ARG A 147 5.41 -4.61 10.18
C ARG A 147 4.59 -5.28 11.26
N THR A 148 5.00 -6.49 11.63
CA THR A 148 4.44 -7.22 12.78
C THR A 148 5.47 -7.23 13.91
N ILE A 149 5.07 -6.77 15.08
CA ILE A 149 5.89 -6.77 16.30
C ILE A 149 5.20 -7.60 17.40
N CYS A 150 5.93 -7.93 18.45
CA CYS A 150 5.36 -8.58 19.64
C CYS A 150 5.80 -7.83 20.90
N ILE A 151 4.89 -7.65 21.85
CA ILE A 151 5.21 -7.11 23.17
C ILE A 151 5.68 -8.25 24.06
N GLY A 152 6.98 -8.33 24.32
CA GLY A 152 7.63 -9.45 24.98
C GLY A 152 7.90 -10.63 24.04
N GLU A 153 8.12 -11.81 24.62
CA GLU A 153 8.42 -13.02 23.85
C GLU A 153 7.17 -13.52 23.10
N PRO A 154 7.21 -13.70 21.78
CA PRO A 154 6.09 -14.26 21.03
C PRO A 154 5.85 -15.73 21.42
N LYS A 155 4.60 -16.18 21.30
CA LYS A 155 4.29 -17.61 21.41
C LYS A 155 5.05 -18.40 20.30
N PRO A 156 5.53 -19.62 20.59
CA PRO A 156 6.33 -20.39 19.62
C PRO A 156 5.67 -20.56 18.25
N GLU A 157 4.33 -20.77 18.23
CA GLU A 157 3.57 -20.89 16.98
C GLU A 157 3.58 -19.59 16.16
N MET A 158 3.45 -18.45 16.84
CA MET A 158 3.47 -17.13 16.20
C MET A 158 4.87 -16.81 15.66
N LYS A 159 5.91 -17.14 16.42
CA LYS A 159 7.27 -16.98 15.96
C LYS A 159 7.53 -17.85 14.71
N LYS A 160 7.11 -19.10 14.73
CA LYS A 160 7.23 -19.99 13.57
C LYS A 160 6.52 -19.41 12.34
N LEU A 161 5.29 -18.93 12.50
CA LEU A 161 4.53 -18.34 11.40
C LEU A 161 5.22 -17.06 10.87
N TYR A 162 5.70 -16.22 11.78
CA TYR A 162 6.47 -15.02 11.40
C TYR A 162 7.71 -15.36 10.58
N ASP A 163 8.49 -16.35 11.01
CA ASP A 163 9.71 -16.77 10.32
C ASP A 163 9.40 -17.32 8.90
N ILE A 164 8.29 -18.07 8.74
CA ILE A 164 7.81 -18.56 7.43
C ILE A 164 7.44 -17.41 6.51
N VAL A 165 6.67 -16.45 7.02
CA VAL A 165 6.25 -15.28 6.23
C VAL A 165 7.46 -14.42 5.85
N LEU A 166 8.41 -14.22 6.77
CA LEU A 166 9.64 -13.49 6.50
C LEU A 166 10.49 -14.16 5.41
N GLU A 167 10.66 -15.50 5.48
CA GLU A 167 11.34 -16.28 4.43
C GLU A 167 10.67 -16.07 3.07
N ALA A 168 9.35 -16.19 3.02
CA ALA A 168 8.58 -16.07 1.80
C ALA A 168 8.64 -14.65 1.22
N GLN A 169 8.53 -13.62 2.07
CA GLN A 169 8.64 -12.22 1.69
C GLN A 169 10.05 -11.88 1.15
N CYS A 170 11.10 -12.29 1.82
CA CYS A 170 12.47 -12.10 1.35
C CYS A 170 12.72 -12.80 0.00
N ALA A 171 12.17 -14.00 -0.19
CA ALA A 171 12.24 -14.70 -1.47
C ALA A 171 11.47 -13.96 -2.57
N GLY A 172 10.31 -13.39 -2.25
CA GLY A 172 9.54 -12.58 -3.18
C GLY A 172 10.31 -11.34 -3.64
N VAL A 173 10.87 -10.57 -2.71
CA VAL A 173 11.71 -9.40 -3.02
C VAL A 173 12.90 -9.79 -3.90
N ALA A 174 13.57 -10.91 -3.61
CA ALA A 174 14.69 -11.39 -4.40
C ALA A 174 14.28 -11.88 -5.81
N PHE A 175 13.03 -12.32 -5.97
CA PHE A 175 12.51 -12.82 -7.24
C PHE A 175 12.02 -11.70 -8.17
N ILE A 176 11.65 -10.53 -7.63
CA ILE A 176 11.21 -9.37 -8.40
C ILE A 176 12.36 -8.84 -9.27
N ARG A 177 12.11 -8.81 -10.59
CA ARG A 177 13.03 -8.22 -11.59
C ARG A 177 12.29 -7.96 -12.89
N SER A 178 12.84 -7.09 -13.73
CA SER A 178 12.32 -6.86 -15.08
C SER A 178 12.21 -8.18 -15.87
N GLY A 179 11.14 -8.32 -16.63
CA GLY A 179 10.83 -9.50 -17.44
C GLY A 179 10.02 -10.59 -16.73
N VAL A 180 9.83 -10.52 -15.41
CA VAL A 180 9.01 -11.48 -14.66
C VAL A 180 7.53 -11.00 -14.66
N LYS A 181 6.57 -11.92 -14.71
CA LYS A 181 5.15 -11.57 -14.59
C LYS A 181 4.74 -11.43 -13.12
N GLY A 182 3.82 -10.53 -12.83
CA GLY A 182 3.29 -10.33 -11.48
C GLY A 182 2.73 -11.60 -10.86
N LYS A 183 2.05 -12.45 -11.65
CA LYS A 183 1.54 -13.75 -11.18
C LYS A 183 2.65 -14.74 -10.80
N ASP A 184 3.81 -14.68 -11.46
CA ASP A 184 4.90 -15.61 -11.18
C ASP A 184 5.60 -15.24 -9.86
N VAL A 185 5.64 -13.93 -9.52
CA VAL A 185 6.11 -13.45 -8.21
C VAL A 185 5.18 -13.94 -7.11
N ASP A 186 3.85 -13.75 -7.26
CA ASP A 186 2.85 -14.24 -6.30
C ASP A 186 2.94 -15.76 -6.13
N ALA A 187 3.02 -16.52 -7.24
CA ALA A 187 3.11 -17.96 -7.21
C ALA A 187 4.38 -18.46 -6.49
N HIS A 188 5.51 -17.78 -6.69
CA HIS A 188 6.76 -18.11 -6.01
C HIS A 188 6.62 -18.00 -4.48
N VAL A 189 6.14 -16.86 -3.98
CA VAL A 189 5.93 -16.61 -2.53
C VAL A 189 4.87 -17.57 -1.97
N ARG A 190 3.75 -17.70 -2.67
CA ARG A 190 2.64 -18.58 -2.27
C ARG A 190 3.05 -20.03 -2.16
N SER A 191 3.95 -20.51 -3.05
CA SER A 191 4.46 -21.89 -3.00
C SER A 191 5.28 -22.15 -1.74
N ILE A 192 6.06 -21.18 -1.26
CA ILE A 192 6.83 -21.30 -0.01
C ILE A 192 5.88 -21.44 1.17
N ILE A 193 4.91 -20.52 1.30
CA ILE A 193 3.92 -20.56 2.39
C ILE A 193 3.11 -21.87 2.36
N ALA A 194 2.72 -22.33 1.17
CA ALA A 194 2.00 -23.59 0.99
C ALA A 194 2.84 -24.82 1.34
N GLY A 195 4.15 -24.78 1.05
CA GLY A 195 5.10 -25.82 1.43
C GLY A 195 5.16 -26.08 2.94
N TYR A 196 4.90 -25.05 3.75
CA TYR A 196 4.78 -25.15 5.21
C TYR A 196 3.36 -25.50 5.69
N GLY A 197 2.40 -25.71 4.77
CA GLY A 197 1.01 -26.07 5.11
C GLY A 197 0.08 -24.89 5.38
N TYR A 198 0.50 -23.65 5.07
CA TYR A 198 -0.29 -22.44 5.35
C TYR A 198 -0.88 -21.77 4.09
N GLY A 199 -0.84 -22.44 2.92
CA GLY A 199 -1.26 -21.86 1.65
C GLY A 199 -2.72 -21.39 1.62
N GLU A 200 -3.64 -22.11 2.30
CA GLU A 200 -5.05 -21.73 2.38
C GLU A 200 -5.32 -20.45 3.18
N TYR A 201 -4.40 -20.06 4.05
CA TYR A 201 -4.50 -18.85 4.87
C TYR A 201 -3.97 -17.60 4.16
N PHE A 202 -3.25 -17.73 3.04
CA PHE A 202 -2.82 -16.62 2.22
C PHE A 202 -3.90 -16.26 1.19
N THR A 203 -4.90 -15.50 1.63
CA THR A 203 -6.16 -15.27 0.92
C THR A 203 -6.18 -14.05 0.02
N HIS A 204 -5.15 -13.18 0.05
CA HIS A 204 -5.02 -11.96 -0.76
C HIS A 204 -3.87 -12.07 -1.77
N GLY A 205 -3.68 -11.05 -2.60
CA GLY A 205 -2.52 -10.92 -3.49
C GLY A 205 -1.25 -10.58 -2.71
N LEU A 206 -0.08 -10.83 -3.31
CA LEU A 206 1.19 -10.58 -2.68
C LEU A 206 1.47 -9.09 -2.46
N GLY A 207 1.11 -8.24 -3.43
CA GLY A 207 1.38 -6.82 -3.36
C GLY A 207 0.84 -6.05 -4.58
N HIS A 208 1.18 -4.78 -4.65
CA HIS A 208 0.71 -3.87 -5.69
C HIS A 208 1.73 -2.76 -5.97
N GLY A 209 1.55 -2.05 -7.08
CA GLY A 209 2.34 -0.88 -7.43
C GLY A 209 2.13 0.27 -6.45
N MET A 210 3.15 1.09 -6.35
CA MET A 210 3.18 2.30 -5.51
C MET A 210 3.63 3.50 -6.33
N GLY A 211 3.11 4.68 -5.96
CA GLY A 211 3.50 5.93 -6.60
C GLY A 211 2.70 7.09 -6.05
N MET A 212 1.81 7.66 -6.84
CA MET A 212 0.95 8.79 -6.46
C MET A 212 -0.37 8.35 -5.82
N GLY A 213 -0.73 7.06 -5.94
CA GLY A 213 -1.96 6.49 -5.42
C GLY A 213 -1.74 5.14 -4.76
N ASP A 214 -2.65 4.78 -3.85
CA ASP A 214 -2.71 3.45 -3.27
C ASP A 214 -3.22 2.44 -4.31
N GLY A 215 -2.55 1.29 -4.42
CA GLY A 215 -2.96 0.21 -5.31
C GLY A 215 -2.76 0.47 -6.80
N GLU A 216 -1.74 1.24 -7.19
CA GLU A 216 -1.36 1.39 -8.60
C GLU A 216 -0.95 0.05 -9.22
N LEU A 217 -0.94 0.01 -10.56
CA LEU A 217 -0.33 -1.11 -11.29
C LEU A 217 1.20 -1.08 -11.18
N PRO A 218 1.87 -2.24 -11.20
CA PRO A 218 1.31 -3.58 -11.40
C PRO A 218 0.74 -4.18 -10.11
N VAL A 219 -0.21 -5.10 -10.21
CA VAL A 219 -0.59 -5.95 -9.07
C VAL A 219 0.23 -7.24 -9.09
N LEU A 220 0.62 -7.73 -7.90
CA LEU A 220 1.25 -9.02 -7.70
C LEU A 220 0.20 -9.98 -7.12
N ASN A 221 -0.48 -10.70 -8.00
CA ASN A 221 -1.50 -11.68 -7.63
C ASN A 221 -1.57 -12.81 -8.65
N GLN A 222 -2.33 -13.86 -8.35
CA GLN A 222 -2.46 -15.07 -9.16
C GLN A 222 -2.94 -14.83 -10.61
N ARG A 223 -3.50 -13.65 -10.92
CA ARG A 223 -4.09 -13.33 -12.24
C ARG A 223 -3.26 -12.33 -13.05
N SER A 224 -2.25 -11.72 -12.45
CA SER A 224 -1.51 -10.63 -13.08
C SER A 224 -0.62 -11.12 -14.20
N GLU A 225 -1.01 -10.82 -15.43
CA GLU A 225 -0.20 -11.07 -16.64
C GLU A 225 0.79 -9.94 -16.94
N THR A 226 0.79 -8.88 -16.13
CA THR A 226 1.68 -7.73 -16.31
C THR A 226 3.13 -8.19 -16.17
N VAL A 227 3.94 -7.93 -17.18
CA VAL A 227 5.39 -8.10 -17.14
C VAL A 227 5.99 -6.93 -16.41
N LEU A 228 6.81 -7.20 -15.41
CA LEU A 228 7.49 -6.15 -14.64
C LEU A 228 8.59 -5.49 -15.48
N GLU A 229 8.69 -4.19 -15.37
CA GLU A 229 9.64 -3.35 -16.11
C GLU A 229 10.49 -2.51 -15.15
N GLU A 230 11.63 -2.02 -15.63
CA GLU A 230 12.46 -1.08 -14.87
C GLU A 230 11.69 0.21 -14.57
N GLY A 231 11.85 0.75 -13.37
CA GLY A 231 11.11 1.92 -12.91
C GLY A 231 9.78 1.61 -12.22
N MET A 232 9.26 0.37 -12.31
CA MET A 232 8.09 -0.02 -11.52
C MET A 232 8.48 -0.15 -10.04
N ILE A 233 7.68 0.47 -9.17
CA ILE A 233 7.81 0.36 -7.71
C ILE A 233 6.59 -0.38 -7.18
N MET A 234 6.80 -1.31 -6.26
CA MET A 234 5.72 -2.14 -5.72
C MET A 234 5.98 -2.57 -4.28
N SER A 235 4.90 -2.83 -3.55
CA SER A 235 4.95 -3.54 -2.26
C SER A 235 5.12 -5.05 -2.46
N CYS A 236 5.69 -5.72 -1.47
CA CYS A 236 5.88 -7.18 -1.46
C CYS A 236 5.87 -7.72 -0.01
#